data_592acdfd0894a94cdb15b5e3cdefefed
#
_entry.id   592acdfd0894a94cdb15b5e3cdefefed
#
_cell.length_a   1.000
_cell.length_b   1.000
_cell.length_c   1.000
_cell.angle_alpha   90.00
_cell.angle_beta   90.00
_cell.angle_gamma   90.00
#
_symmetry.space_group_name_H-M   'P 1'
#
loop_
_entity.id
_entity.type
_entity.pdbx_description
1 polymer ?
#
loop_
_entity_poly.entity_id
_entity_poly.type
_entity_poly.pdbx_seq_one_letter_code
_entity_poly.pdbx_strand_id
1 'polypeptide(L)'
;MGLKHLEDVTYFRLNNEINRPVNGQIMLHKDQEALEAFFKENVEPNTKQFASITEKINYLIEENYLEKEFIELYSPEYIEELAAFIHAQDFKFKSFMAAYKFYNQYALKTNDGEYYLEGMEDRVLFNALYFANGDEAIAKDIANEIIQIGRAHV
;
A
#
# COMPACT_ATOMS: atom_id res chain seq x y z
N MET A 1 3.70 -6.21 -19.31
CA MET A 1 4.70 -5.14 -19.48
C MET A 1 5.78 -5.35 -18.43
N GLY A 2 6.94 -5.81 -18.84
CA GLY A 2 8.04 -6.01 -17.92
C GLY A 2 8.42 -4.71 -17.21
N LEU A 3 8.83 -4.80 -15.95
CA LEU A 3 9.41 -3.68 -15.21
C LEU A 3 10.49 -3.04 -16.07
N LYS A 4 10.30 -1.78 -16.45
CA LYS A 4 11.32 -1.00 -17.17
C LYS A 4 12.63 -1.05 -16.37
N HIS A 5 13.76 -1.12 -17.07
CA HIS A 5 15.06 -1.04 -16.41
C HIS A 5 15.07 0.16 -15.47
N LEU A 6 15.43 -0.08 -14.22
CA LEU A 6 15.34 0.90 -13.11
C LEU A 6 16.10 2.20 -13.40
N GLU A 7 17.11 2.15 -14.28
CA GLU A 7 17.98 3.31 -14.58
C GLU A 7 17.30 4.35 -15.48
N ASP A 8 16.24 3.97 -16.23
CA ASP A 8 15.59 4.83 -17.22
C ASP A 8 14.28 5.47 -16.74
N VAL A 9 13.89 5.24 -15.47
CA VAL A 9 12.62 5.74 -14.96
C VAL A 9 12.79 7.04 -14.16
N THR A 10 11.85 7.95 -14.33
CA THR A 10 11.87 9.31 -13.80
C THR A 10 12.07 9.36 -12.29
N TYR A 11 11.40 8.50 -11.53
CA TYR A 11 11.49 8.50 -10.07
C TYR A 11 12.87 8.08 -9.54
N PHE A 12 13.59 7.18 -10.23
CA PHE A 12 14.96 6.83 -9.86
C PHE A 12 15.94 7.97 -10.15
N ARG A 13 15.77 8.62 -11.28
CA ARG A 13 16.57 9.79 -11.61
C ARG A 13 16.38 10.89 -10.57
N LEU A 14 15.13 11.18 -10.21
CA LEU A 14 14.81 12.17 -9.19
C LEU A 14 15.37 11.75 -7.82
N ASN A 15 15.26 10.48 -7.43
CA ASN A 15 15.83 9.98 -6.19
C ASN A 15 17.36 10.13 -6.15
N ASN A 16 18.04 9.85 -7.26
CA ASN A 16 19.49 10.03 -7.35
C ASN A 16 19.91 11.51 -7.23
N GLU A 17 19.08 12.42 -7.72
CA GLU A 17 19.30 13.85 -7.56
C GLU A 17 19.11 14.33 -6.11
N ILE A 18 18.19 13.74 -5.35
CA ILE A 18 17.96 14.03 -3.92
C ILE A 18 19.23 13.74 -3.11
N ASN A 19 19.91 12.66 -3.43
CA ASN A 19 21.12 12.24 -2.72
C ASN A 19 22.36 13.07 -3.04
N ARG A 20 22.23 14.05 -3.95
CA ARG A 20 23.31 15.02 -4.24
C ARG A 20 23.01 16.33 -3.53
N PRO A 21 23.74 16.66 -2.45
CA PRO A 21 23.52 17.94 -1.79
C PRO A 21 23.88 19.10 -2.73
N VAL A 22 22.93 20.01 -2.90
CA VAL A 22 23.17 21.30 -3.57
C VAL A 22 23.38 22.32 -2.48
N ASN A 23 24.55 22.94 -2.43
CA ASN A 23 24.95 23.90 -1.37
C ASN A 23 24.82 23.33 0.06
N GLY A 24 25.03 22.01 0.23
CA GLY A 24 24.93 21.34 1.53
C GLY A 24 23.51 21.04 2.02
N GLN A 25 22.50 21.29 1.20
CA GLN A 25 21.10 21.03 1.56
C GLN A 25 20.50 19.89 0.73
N ILE A 26 19.74 19.03 1.40
CA ILE A 26 18.98 17.95 0.76
C ILE A 26 17.70 18.57 0.18
N MET A 27 17.43 18.28 -1.10
CA MET A 27 16.29 18.83 -1.83
C MET A 27 15.02 18.00 -1.55
N LEU A 28 14.36 18.23 -0.41
CA LEU A 28 13.15 17.48 0.02
C LEU A 28 11.98 17.57 -0.97
N HIS A 29 11.84 18.67 -1.71
CA HIS A 29 10.79 18.80 -2.72
C HIS A 29 10.95 17.79 -3.87
N LYS A 30 12.17 17.40 -4.21
CA LYS A 30 12.42 16.38 -5.23
C LYS A 30 12.02 14.98 -4.77
N ASP A 31 12.02 14.72 -3.47
CA ASP A 31 11.51 13.47 -2.92
C ASP A 31 10.00 13.34 -3.18
N GLN A 32 9.24 14.41 -3.00
CA GLN A 32 7.82 14.45 -3.32
C GLN A 32 7.58 14.27 -4.82
N GLU A 33 8.35 14.90 -5.66
CA GLU A 33 8.28 14.71 -7.11
C GLU A 33 8.58 13.26 -7.51
N ALA A 34 9.59 12.63 -6.89
CA ALA A 34 9.92 11.24 -7.12
C ALA A 34 8.79 10.31 -6.69
N LEU A 35 8.19 10.58 -5.53
CA LEU A 35 7.05 9.83 -5.01
C LEU A 35 5.85 9.91 -5.95
N GLU A 36 5.49 11.10 -6.39
CA GLU A 36 4.38 11.32 -7.33
C GLU A 36 4.64 10.64 -8.68
N ALA A 37 5.85 10.74 -9.21
CA ALA A 37 6.26 10.07 -10.45
C ALA A 37 6.18 8.55 -10.30
N PHE A 38 6.61 8.00 -9.18
CA PHE A 38 6.54 6.57 -8.89
C PHE A 38 5.09 6.06 -8.90
N PHE A 39 4.19 6.75 -8.22
CA PHE A 39 2.77 6.39 -8.22
C PHE A 39 2.17 6.47 -9.62
N LYS A 40 2.38 7.56 -10.32
CA LYS A 40 1.80 7.81 -11.64
C LYS A 40 2.35 6.85 -12.71
N GLU A 41 3.65 6.56 -12.70
CA GLU A 41 4.30 5.79 -13.76
C GLU A 41 4.34 4.29 -13.47
N ASN A 42 4.35 3.88 -12.21
CA ASN A 42 4.54 2.47 -11.82
C ASN A 42 3.38 1.88 -11.02
N VAL A 43 2.89 2.56 -9.99
CA VAL A 43 1.88 1.97 -9.08
C VAL A 43 0.50 1.95 -9.71
N GLU A 44 -0.02 3.12 -10.08
CA GLU A 44 -1.39 3.24 -10.63
C GLU A 44 -1.61 2.40 -11.90
N PRO A 45 -0.71 2.44 -12.91
CA PRO A 45 -0.91 1.65 -14.12
C PRO A 45 -0.84 0.13 -13.89
N ASN A 46 -0.15 -0.31 -12.86
CA ASN A 46 0.10 -1.72 -12.58
C ASN A 46 -0.68 -2.23 -11.36
N THR A 47 -1.63 -1.47 -10.83
CA THR A 47 -2.51 -1.92 -9.75
C THR A 47 -3.81 -2.44 -10.33
N LYS A 48 -4.17 -3.67 -9.95
CA LYS A 48 -5.44 -4.27 -10.35
C LYS A 48 -6.59 -3.58 -9.63
N GLN A 49 -7.55 -3.06 -10.39
CA GLN A 49 -8.69 -2.32 -9.88
C GLN A 49 -9.87 -3.25 -9.60
N PHE A 50 -10.62 -2.97 -8.53
CA PHE A 50 -11.83 -3.67 -8.14
C PHE A 50 -12.93 -2.65 -7.85
N ALA A 51 -14.20 -3.04 -8.08
CA ALA A 51 -15.33 -2.16 -7.84
C ALA A 51 -15.58 -1.93 -6.34
N SER A 52 -15.23 -2.90 -5.49
CA SER A 52 -15.39 -2.82 -4.04
C SER A 52 -14.34 -3.66 -3.32
N ILE A 53 -14.20 -3.43 -2.01
CA ILE A 53 -13.33 -4.28 -1.18
C ILE A 53 -13.87 -5.72 -1.11
N THR A 54 -15.16 -5.92 -1.13
CA THR A 54 -15.78 -7.25 -1.15
C THR A 54 -15.39 -8.01 -2.42
N GLU A 55 -15.46 -7.38 -3.57
CA GLU A 55 -15.04 -7.99 -4.84
C GLU A 55 -13.56 -8.34 -4.83
N LYS A 56 -12.72 -7.44 -4.32
CA LYS A 56 -11.29 -7.68 -4.16
C LYS A 56 -10.99 -8.87 -3.26
N ILE A 57 -11.64 -8.95 -2.10
CA ILE A 57 -11.47 -10.06 -1.16
C ILE A 57 -11.89 -11.38 -1.80
N ASN A 58 -13.02 -11.42 -2.48
CA ASN A 58 -13.48 -12.62 -3.18
C ASN A 58 -12.46 -13.07 -4.22
N TYR A 59 -11.94 -12.16 -5.01
CA TYR A 59 -10.88 -12.47 -5.98
C TYR A 59 -9.63 -13.04 -5.29
N LEU A 60 -9.16 -12.39 -4.22
CA LEU A 60 -7.97 -12.83 -3.51
C LEU A 60 -8.13 -14.23 -2.89
N ILE A 61 -9.32 -14.56 -2.40
CA ILE A 61 -9.63 -15.89 -1.86
C ILE A 61 -9.69 -16.92 -2.99
N GLU A 62 -10.40 -16.64 -4.08
CA GLU A 62 -10.54 -17.53 -5.23
C GLU A 62 -9.19 -17.87 -5.88
N GLU A 63 -8.30 -16.91 -5.96
CA GLU A 63 -6.95 -17.09 -6.52
C GLU A 63 -5.90 -17.55 -5.50
N ASN A 64 -6.32 -17.90 -4.29
CA ASN A 64 -5.45 -18.36 -3.18
C ASN A 64 -4.39 -17.37 -2.70
N TYR A 65 -4.65 -16.08 -2.81
CA TYR A 65 -3.79 -15.05 -2.22
C TYR A 65 -4.14 -14.73 -0.77
N LEU A 66 -5.36 -15.05 -0.34
CA LEU A 66 -5.88 -14.71 0.98
C LEU A 66 -6.64 -15.92 1.56
N GLU A 67 -6.41 -16.20 2.83
CA GLU A 67 -7.13 -17.24 3.55
C GLU A 67 -8.55 -16.76 3.91
N LYS A 68 -9.56 -17.58 3.60
CA LYS A 68 -10.95 -17.21 3.86
C LYS A 68 -11.35 -17.31 5.33
N GLU A 69 -10.68 -18.16 6.10
CA GLU A 69 -11.07 -18.51 7.46
C GLU A 69 -11.16 -17.30 8.38
N PHE A 70 -10.17 -16.40 8.34
CA PHE A 70 -10.22 -15.19 9.17
C PHE A 70 -11.17 -14.11 8.63
N ILE A 71 -11.41 -14.09 7.32
CA ILE A 71 -12.36 -13.18 6.68
C ILE A 71 -13.79 -13.55 7.07
N GLU A 72 -14.11 -14.83 7.11
CA GLU A 72 -15.44 -15.34 7.46
C GLU A 72 -15.86 -15.08 8.91
N LEU A 73 -14.91 -14.69 9.76
CA LEU A 73 -15.19 -14.27 11.15
C LEU A 73 -15.92 -12.91 11.23
N TYR A 74 -15.98 -12.18 10.13
CA TYR A 74 -16.59 -10.85 10.05
C TYR A 74 -17.70 -10.81 9.01
N SER A 75 -18.69 -9.92 9.21
CA SER A 75 -19.67 -9.65 8.16
C SER A 75 -19.04 -8.83 7.04
N PRO A 76 -19.49 -9.01 5.77
CA PRO A 76 -19.03 -8.18 4.66
C PRO A 76 -19.25 -6.68 4.91
N GLU A 77 -20.36 -6.32 5.56
CA GLU A 77 -20.70 -4.94 5.91
C GLU A 77 -19.68 -4.33 6.87
N TYR A 78 -19.23 -5.10 7.87
CA TYR A 78 -18.20 -4.63 8.79
C TYR A 78 -16.86 -4.43 8.09
N ILE A 79 -16.47 -5.34 7.21
CA ILE A 79 -15.22 -5.23 6.44
C ILE A 79 -15.24 -3.98 5.55
N GLU A 80 -16.36 -3.69 4.91
CA GLU A 80 -16.53 -2.47 4.12
C GLU A 80 -16.44 -1.21 4.99
N GLU A 81 -17.07 -1.23 6.17
CA GLU A 81 -17.01 -0.13 7.13
C GLU A 81 -15.59 0.13 7.62
N LEU A 82 -14.86 -0.93 7.98
CA LEU A 82 -13.47 -0.81 8.43
C LEU A 82 -12.56 -0.33 7.30
N ALA A 83 -12.75 -0.83 6.08
CA ALA A 83 -12.01 -0.37 4.91
C ALA A 83 -12.26 1.12 4.64
N ALA A 84 -13.51 1.57 4.72
CA ALA A 84 -13.86 2.98 4.58
C ALA A 84 -13.22 3.85 5.67
N PHE A 85 -13.19 3.37 6.90
CA PHE A 85 -12.50 4.05 8.00
C PHE A 85 -11.01 4.21 7.73
N ILE A 86 -10.34 3.15 7.26
CA ILE A 86 -8.92 3.17 6.93
C ILE A 86 -8.62 4.15 5.78
N HIS A 87 -9.40 4.10 4.72
CA HIS A 87 -9.26 5.02 3.58
C HIS A 87 -9.49 6.49 3.97
N ALA A 88 -10.42 6.75 4.87
CA ALA A 88 -10.70 8.10 5.37
C ALA A 88 -9.52 8.70 6.16
N GLN A 89 -8.60 7.88 6.65
CA GLN A 89 -7.38 8.35 7.32
C GLN A 89 -6.36 8.95 6.35
N ASP A 90 -6.55 8.80 5.05
CA ASP A 90 -5.73 9.38 3.98
C ASP A 90 -4.23 9.12 4.19
N PHE A 91 -3.87 7.83 4.30
CA PHE A 91 -2.48 7.42 4.48
C PHE A 91 -1.63 7.85 3.29
N LYS A 92 -0.48 8.45 3.58
CA LYS A 92 0.50 8.85 2.58
C LYS A 92 1.89 8.39 2.98
N PHE A 93 2.64 7.88 2.01
CA PHE A 93 4.05 7.60 2.24
C PHE A 93 4.82 8.91 2.43
N LYS A 94 5.72 8.92 3.39
CA LYS A 94 6.50 10.12 3.73
C LYS A 94 7.70 10.36 2.83
N SER A 95 8.14 9.32 2.13
CA SER A 95 9.26 9.40 1.21
C SER A 95 9.11 8.46 0.03
N PHE A 96 9.80 8.75 -1.06
CA PHE A 96 9.87 7.86 -2.21
C PHE A 96 10.40 6.48 -1.82
N MET A 97 11.48 6.41 -1.05
CA MET A 97 12.09 5.13 -0.65
C MET A 97 11.16 4.28 0.19
N ALA A 98 10.34 4.88 1.06
CA ALA A 98 9.34 4.14 1.83
C ALA A 98 8.29 3.50 0.93
N ALA A 99 7.75 4.24 -0.04
CA ALA A 99 6.80 3.71 -1.01
C ALA A 99 7.44 2.64 -1.91
N TYR A 100 8.61 2.92 -2.45
CA TYR A 100 9.35 2.00 -3.30
C TYR A 100 9.60 0.66 -2.59
N LYS A 101 10.07 0.71 -1.34
CA LYS A 101 10.31 -0.48 -0.53
C LYS A 101 9.03 -1.27 -0.29
N PHE A 102 7.93 -0.59 0.06
CA PHE A 102 6.65 -1.27 0.25
C PHE A 102 6.21 -2.00 -1.01
N TYR A 103 6.15 -1.33 -2.15
CA TYR A 103 5.66 -1.93 -3.39
C TYR A 103 6.58 -3.00 -3.97
N ASN A 104 7.89 -2.92 -3.76
CA ASN A 104 8.82 -3.92 -4.28
C ASN A 104 9.05 -5.12 -3.37
N GLN A 105 8.94 -4.95 -2.04
CA GLN A 105 9.28 -5.99 -1.08
C GLN A 105 8.09 -6.57 -0.33
N TYR A 106 7.02 -5.79 -0.10
CA TYR A 106 5.94 -6.19 0.79
C TYR A 106 4.58 -6.30 0.12
N ALA A 107 4.26 -5.44 -0.83
CA ALA A 107 2.95 -5.44 -1.48
C ALA A 107 2.70 -6.75 -2.21
N LEU A 108 1.52 -7.29 -2.02
CA LEU A 108 1.08 -8.50 -2.72
C LEU A 108 0.97 -8.22 -4.22
N LYS A 109 1.51 -9.14 -5.01
CA LYS A 109 1.49 -9.08 -6.47
C LYS A 109 0.89 -10.34 -7.05
N THR A 110 0.42 -10.27 -8.29
CA THR A 110 0.05 -11.46 -9.05
C THR A 110 1.25 -12.40 -9.20
N ASN A 111 0.98 -13.69 -9.40
CA ASN A 111 2.04 -14.72 -9.51
C ASN A 111 3.03 -14.46 -10.63
N ASP A 112 2.60 -13.79 -11.72
CA ASP A 112 3.46 -13.36 -12.82
C ASP A 112 4.27 -12.09 -12.50
N GLY A 113 3.97 -11.44 -11.37
CA GLY A 113 4.62 -10.20 -10.94
C GLY A 113 4.22 -8.95 -11.71
N GLU A 114 3.20 -9.02 -12.55
CA GLU A 114 2.80 -7.90 -13.43
C GLU A 114 1.93 -6.85 -12.74
N TYR A 115 1.11 -7.27 -11.74
CA TYR A 115 0.15 -6.37 -11.11
C TYR A 115 0.28 -6.39 -9.60
N TYR A 116 0.15 -5.20 -8.99
CA TYR A 116 -0.05 -5.05 -7.55
C TYR A 116 -1.50 -5.40 -7.20
N LEU A 117 -1.67 -6.18 -6.15
CA LEU A 117 -2.98 -6.59 -5.62
C LEU A 117 -3.35 -5.86 -4.33
N GLU A 118 -2.41 -5.17 -3.69
CA GLU A 118 -2.69 -4.40 -2.48
C GLU A 118 -1.92 -3.08 -2.44
N GLY A 119 -2.55 -2.09 -1.80
CA GLY A 119 -1.88 -0.89 -1.31
C GLY A 119 -1.66 -0.99 0.20
N MET A 120 -1.16 0.09 0.81
CA MET A 120 -0.91 0.13 2.26
C MET A 120 -2.21 0.01 3.06
N GLU A 121 -3.30 0.61 2.59
CA GLU A 121 -4.61 0.53 3.24
C GLU A 121 -5.12 -0.91 3.32
N ASP A 122 -4.94 -1.67 2.24
CA ASP A 122 -5.32 -3.09 2.23
C ASP A 122 -4.48 -3.90 3.21
N ARG A 123 -3.19 -3.61 3.28
CA ARG A 123 -2.29 -4.26 4.24
C ARG A 123 -2.71 -3.99 5.68
N VAL A 124 -3.09 -2.76 6.00
CA VAL A 124 -3.63 -2.40 7.32
C VAL A 124 -4.91 -3.16 7.60
N LEU A 125 -5.83 -3.19 6.64
CA LEU A 125 -7.10 -3.89 6.77
C LEU A 125 -6.90 -5.39 7.06
N PHE A 126 -6.15 -6.08 6.24
CA PHE A 126 -5.97 -7.53 6.39
C PHE A 126 -5.21 -7.89 7.66
N ASN A 127 -4.21 -7.13 8.05
CA ASN A 127 -3.51 -7.34 9.31
C ASN A 127 -4.44 -7.14 10.51
N ALA A 128 -5.25 -6.09 10.50
CA ALA A 128 -6.21 -5.83 11.57
C ALA A 128 -7.23 -6.96 11.71
N LEU A 129 -7.82 -7.41 10.61
CA LEU A 129 -8.78 -8.52 10.61
C LEU A 129 -8.14 -9.83 11.08
N TYR A 130 -6.94 -10.13 10.65
CA TYR A 130 -6.24 -11.34 11.03
C TYR A 130 -5.90 -11.38 12.52
N PHE A 131 -5.27 -10.33 13.04
CA PHE A 131 -4.83 -10.31 14.43
C PHE A 131 -5.96 -10.13 15.44
N ALA A 132 -7.05 -9.49 15.06
CA ALA A 132 -8.21 -9.33 15.93
C ALA A 132 -9.05 -10.62 16.11
N ASN A 133 -8.87 -11.59 15.22
CA ASN A 133 -9.51 -12.90 15.29
C ASN A 133 -11.04 -12.84 15.53
N GLY A 134 -11.73 -11.99 14.79
CA GLY A 134 -13.19 -11.86 14.84
C GLY A 134 -13.71 -10.76 15.77
N ASP A 135 -12.89 -10.13 16.56
CA ASP A 135 -13.29 -9.01 17.43
C ASP A 135 -13.25 -7.69 16.67
N GLU A 136 -14.42 -7.15 16.34
CA GLU A 136 -14.57 -5.91 15.56
C GLU A 136 -13.94 -4.69 16.24
N ALA A 137 -14.09 -4.55 17.54
CA ALA A 137 -13.51 -3.43 18.30
C ALA A 137 -11.98 -3.49 18.29
N ILE A 138 -11.42 -4.68 18.48
CA ILE A 138 -9.97 -4.90 18.42
C ILE A 138 -9.44 -4.68 17.01
N ALA A 139 -10.16 -5.10 15.98
CA ALA A 139 -9.75 -4.87 14.58
C ALA A 139 -9.62 -3.37 14.30
N LYS A 140 -10.59 -2.58 14.72
CA LYS A 140 -10.54 -1.11 14.56
C LYS A 140 -9.39 -0.49 15.34
N ASP A 141 -9.16 -0.93 16.57
CA ASP A 141 -8.05 -0.44 17.41
C ASP A 141 -6.70 -0.77 16.77
N ILE A 142 -6.51 -1.99 16.27
CA ILE A 142 -5.28 -2.40 15.57
C ILE A 142 -5.06 -1.55 14.32
N ALA A 143 -6.08 -1.37 13.49
CA ALA A 143 -5.99 -0.55 12.29
C ALA A 143 -5.58 0.89 12.63
N ASN A 144 -6.22 1.49 13.64
CA ASN A 144 -5.89 2.83 14.09
C ASN A 144 -4.46 2.94 14.62
N GLU A 145 -4.00 1.98 15.41
CA GLU A 145 -2.62 1.94 15.93
C GLU A 145 -1.59 1.85 14.81
N ILE A 146 -1.79 1.00 13.82
CA ILE A 146 -0.88 0.87 12.67
C ILE A 146 -0.80 2.19 11.91
N ILE A 147 -1.93 2.87 11.69
CA ILE A 147 -1.99 4.16 11.01
C ILE A 147 -1.25 5.23 11.82
N GLN A 148 -1.46 5.28 13.14
CA GLN A 148 -0.80 6.27 14.00
C GLN A 148 0.72 6.05 14.07
N ILE A 149 1.18 4.80 14.14
CA ILE A 149 2.60 4.47 14.07
C ILE A 149 3.20 4.96 12.74
N GLY A 150 2.53 4.71 11.63
CA GLY A 150 2.95 5.18 10.31
C GLY A 150 3.08 6.71 10.23
N ARG A 151 2.19 7.45 10.90
CA ARG A 151 2.24 8.91 10.96
C ARG A 151 3.34 9.46 11.87
N ALA A 152 3.68 8.74 12.92
CA ALA A 152 4.68 9.16 13.90
C ALA A 152 6.12 8.99 13.40
N HIS A 153 6.38 8.03 12.52
CA HIS A 153 7.68 7.80 11.94
C HIS A 153 7.95 8.77 10.78
N VAL A 154 8.73 9.76 11.08
CA VAL A 154 9.19 10.77 10.11
C VAL A 154 10.47 10.27 9.44
#